data_c79adfcf46421f3de9d03a2482453af5
#
_entry.id   c79adfcf46421f3de9d03a2482453af5
#
_cell.length_a   1.000
_cell.length_b   1.000
_cell.length_c   1.000
_cell.angle_alpha   90.00
_cell.angle_beta   90.00
_cell.angle_gamma   90.00
#
_symmetry.space_group_name_H-M   'P 1'
#
loop_
_entity.id
_entity.type
_entity.pdbx_description
1 polymer ?
#
loop_
_entity_poly.entity_id
_entity_poly.type
_entity_poly.pdbx_seq_one_letter_code
_entity_poly.pdbx_strand_id
1 'polypeptide(L)'
;MSNEILGLKPEKMWKYFHEITQVPRPSKKEEKIRKYLVDFGEKFNLETIVDDIGNVLIRKPATAGYENRKTVVLQSHMDMVCEKNSDTKFNFDTDAIQTKVEGEWLKAEGTTLGADDGIGIAAAMAILDDTEIEHPAIEALFTMDEETGLTGAFGLSKDLLKGSILLNLDSEDEGEVFIGCAGGRDTIIELDYSTEELKSTCKTFRIDVAGLNGGHSGDEIQKGLANANKLLNRILWQADKDFGLGLSSFDGGNLRNAIPREAFAVVVVAPEDEQKLKDLVSKFEKIFKNEYHETETRLFVKIEAAEANTKIDSESFTKLTNSLYSCPHGVIAWSQDIDNFVETSTNLASVKFKGGKIIITTSQRSSEASALDNICNMVTANFNSVGAHVKHSDGYPGWAPNPNSEILEVARESYIELFKKEPKVLAIHAGLECGLIGEKYPEMDMISFGPTIKGAHSPDERILIDTATMFWDYLIDILKRTPLK
;
A
#
# COMPACT_ATOMS: atom_id res chain seq x y z
N MET A 1 -5.60 -0.04 35.75
CA MET A 1 -4.85 -0.47 34.56
C MET A 1 -5.12 -1.95 34.43
N SER A 2 -5.84 -2.35 33.42
CA SER A 2 -6.31 -3.74 33.30
C SER A 2 -5.17 -4.65 32.87
N ASN A 3 -4.79 -5.57 33.75
CA ASN A 3 -3.93 -6.71 33.41
C ASN A 3 -4.66 -7.76 32.55
N GLU A 4 -5.73 -7.38 31.86
CA GLU A 4 -6.57 -8.30 31.08
C GLU A 4 -5.77 -8.99 29.98
N ILE A 5 -4.91 -8.25 29.30
CA ILE A 5 -4.05 -8.77 28.26
C ILE A 5 -3.13 -9.89 28.77
N LEU A 6 -2.63 -9.82 30.00
CA LEU A 6 -1.74 -10.82 30.59
C LEU A 6 -2.47 -12.14 30.98
N GLY A 7 -3.80 -12.14 30.91
CA GLY A 7 -4.62 -13.33 31.10
C GLY A 7 -4.97 -14.07 29.81
N LEU A 8 -4.60 -13.49 28.64
CA LEU A 8 -4.89 -14.07 27.33
C LEU A 8 -3.94 -15.24 27.00
N LYS A 9 -4.37 -16.08 26.06
CA LYS A 9 -3.58 -17.22 25.57
C LYS A 9 -3.20 -16.99 24.11
N PRO A 10 -1.98 -17.38 23.67
CA PRO A 10 -0.88 -17.96 24.45
C PRO A 10 -0.17 -16.91 25.33
N GLU A 11 0.10 -17.29 26.58
CA GLU A 11 0.57 -16.35 27.62
C GLU A 11 1.85 -15.59 27.25
N LYS A 12 2.86 -16.29 26.68
CA LYS A 12 4.14 -15.67 26.32
C LYS A 12 4.00 -14.62 25.23
N MET A 13 3.23 -14.91 24.17
CA MET A 13 3.02 -13.96 23.08
C MET A 13 2.33 -12.70 23.58
N TRP A 14 1.24 -12.83 24.33
CA TRP A 14 0.53 -11.67 24.87
C TRP A 14 1.32 -10.89 25.92
N LYS A 15 2.17 -11.59 26.67
CA LYS A 15 3.13 -10.92 27.59
C LYS A 15 4.08 -10.03 26.80
N TYR A 16 4.72 -10.54 25.75
CA TYR A 16 5.63 -9.74 24.92
C TYR A 16 4.89 -8.65 24.15
N PHE A 17 3.70 -8.90 23.65
CA PHE A 17 2.89 -7.85 23.06
C PHE A 17 2.60 -6.71 24.07
N HIS A 18 2.22 -7.05 25.30
CA HIS A 18 2.05 -6.07 26.36
C HIS A 18 3.35 -5.29 26.63
N GLU A 19 4.50 -5.96 26.73
CA GLU A 19 5.78 -5.28 26.94
C GLU A 19 6.10 -4.32 25.78
N ILE A 20 5.85 -4.71 24.53
CA ILE A 20 6.05 -3.88 23.35
C ILE A 20 5.16 -2.63 23.39
N THR A 21 3.89 -2.75 23.81
CA THR A 21 2.98 -1.59 23.91
C THR A 21 3.45 -0.56 24.95
N GLN A 22 4.37 -0.93 25.84
CA GLN A 22 4.97 -0.02 26.81
C GLN A 22 6.20 0.72 26.26
N VAL A 23 6.68 0.35 25.06
CA VAL A 23 7.87 0.93 24.43
C VAL A 23 7.44 1.81 23.25
N PRO A 24 7.62 3.15 23.33
CA PRO A 24 7.38 4.04 22.19
C PRO A 24 8.19 3.64 20.97
N ARG A 25 7.52 3.52 19.81
CA ARG A 25 8.13 3.06 18.55
C ARG A 25 7.57 3.73 17.29
N PRO A 26 7.44 5.09 17.27
CA PRO A 26 7.02 5.78 16.04
C PRO A 26 8.02 5.53 14.91
N SER A 27 7.53 5.46 13.67
CA SER A 27 8.37 5.39 12.47
C SER A 27 9.45 6.47 12.48
N LYS A 28 10.68 6.12 12.13
CA LYS A 28 11.90 6.95 12.17
C LYS A 28 12.37 7.36 13.58
N LYS A 29 11.82 6.75 14.63
CA LYS A 29 12.20 6.98 16.03
C LYS A 29 12.21 5.66 16.83
N GLU A 30 12.73 4.61 16.22
CA GLU A 30 12.70 3.24 16.74
C GLU A 30 13.84 2.94 17.74
N GLU A 31 14.64 3.90 18.17
CA GLU A 31 15.80 3.65 19.05
C GLU A 31 15.41 2.93 20.34
N LYS A 32 14.21 3.21 20.88
CA LYS A 32 13.76 2.59 22.13
C LYS A 32 13.38 1.12 21.94
N ILE A 33 12.60 0.81 20.91
CA ILE A 33 12.21 -0.56 20.60
C ILE A 33 13.42 -1.37 20.13
N ARG A 34 14.31 -0.79 19.33
CA ARG A 34 15.57 -1.42 18.92
C ARG A 34 16.41 -1.80 20.15
N LYS A 35 16.60 -0.86 21.09
CA LYS A 35 17.30 -1.17 22.32
C LYS A 35 16.62 -2.27 23.12
N TYR A 36 15.30 -2.27 23.22
CA TYR A 36 14.53 -3.30 23.92
C TYR A 36 14.77 -4.69 23.30
N LEU A 37 14.77 -4.80 21.97
CA LEU A 37 15.04 -6.06 21.26
C LEU A 37 16.50 -6.52 21.42
N VAL A 38 17.46 -5.61 21.41
CA VAL A 38 18.87 -5.93 21.68
C VAL A 38 19.06 -6.43 23.11
N ASP A 39 18.51 -5.71 24.08
CA ASP A 39 18.57 -6.11 25.50
C ASP A 39 17.90 -7.48 25.73
N PHE A 40 16.82 -7.77 24.97
CA PHE A 40 16.16 -9.08 24.99
C PHE A 40 17.09 -10.18 24.48
N GLY A 41 17.71 -10.01 23.31
CA GLY A 41 18.62 -11.01 22.74
C GLY A 41 19.82 -11.28 23.68
N GLU A 42 20.39 -10.24 24.26
CA GLU A 42 21.48 -10.35 25.24
C GLU A 42 21.04 -11.10 26.50
N LYS A 43 19.85 -10.81 27.03
CA LYS A 43 19.27 -11.49 28.21
C LYS A 43 19.16 -12.99 28.03
N PHE A 44 18.85 -13.46 26.82
CA PHE A 44 18.71 -14.87 26.51
C PHE A 44 20.00 -15.50 25.93
N ASN A 45 21.11 -14.75 25.89
CA ASN A 45 22.40 -15.15 25.32
C ASN A 45 22.27 -15.61 23.84
N LEU A 46 21.42 -14.95 23.05
CA LEU A 46 21.24 -15.18 21.64
C LEU A 46 22.15 -14.24 20.81
N GLU A 47 22.67 -14.74 19.69
CA GLU A 47 23.41 -13.92 18.74
C GLU A 47 22.50 -12.78 18.25
N THR A 48 22.87 -11.55 18.55
CA THR A 48 22.07 -10.36 18.24
C THR A 48 22.92 -9.38 17.44
N ILE A 49 22.44 -9.01 16.27
CA ILE A 49 23.11 -8.13 15.30
C ILE A 49 22.19 -6.94 15.04
N VAL A 50 22.77 -5.76 15.06
CA VAL A 50 22.14 -4.55 14.52
C VAL A 50 22.90 -4.19 13.26
N ASP A 51 22.20 -4.09 12.13
CA ASP A 51 22.83 -3.72 10.87
C ASP A 51 23.03 -2.19 10.76
N ASP A 52 23.68 -1.75 9.69
CA ASP A 52 24.03 -0.34 9.49
C ASP A 52 22.82 0.60 9.37
N ILE A 53 21.67 0.05 8.96
CA ILE A 53 20.43 0.82 8.81
C ILE A 53 19.63 0.86 10.11
N GLY A 54 19.85 -0.09 11.01
CA GLY A 54 19.20 -0.19 12.32
C GLY A 54 18.20 -1.33 12.45
N ASN A 55 18.12 -2.26 11.51
CA ASN A 55 17.39 -3.51 11.68
C ASN A 55 18.03 -4.36 12.79
N VAL A 56 17.23 -5.14 13.48
CA VAL A 56 17.70 -6.08 14.49
C VAL A 56 17.50 -7.51 14.01
N LEU A 57 18.55 -8.31 14.08
CA LEU A 57 18.51 -9.74 13.79
C LEU A 57 18.91 -10.53 15.03
N ILE A 58 18.04 -11.44 15.49
CA ILE A 58 18.32 -12.34 16.62
C ILE A 58 18.29 -13.78 16.12
N ARG A 59 19.36 -14.52 16.37
CA ARG A 59 19.50 -15.91 15.95
C ARG A 59 19.31 -16.88 17.08
N LYS A 60 18.53 -17.93 16.86
CA LYS A 60 18.35 -19.05 17.76
C LYS A 60 18.74 -20.36 17.07
N PRO A 61 19.62 -21.18 17.66
CA PRO A 61 19.94 -22.50 17.12
C PRO A 61 18.71 -23.41 17.05
N ALA A 62 18.74 -24.40 16.14
CA ALA A 62 17.71 -25.43 16.05
C ALA A 62 17.59 -26.22 17.36
N THR A 63 16.40 -26.67 17.68
CA THR A 63 16.17 -27.64 18.75
C THR A 63 16.67 -29.05 18.35
N ALA A 64 16.93 -29.87 19.32
CA ALA A 64 17.44 -31.22 19.08
C ALA A 64 16.55 -32.03 18.11
N GLY A 65 17.16 -32.55 17.05
CA GLY A 65 16.45 -33.26 15.98
C GLY A 65 15.96 -32.42 14.82
N TYR A 66 16.12 -31.10 14.89
CA TYR A 66 15.71 -30.13 13.83
C TYR A 66 16.88 -29.49 13.08
N GLU A 67 18.12 -29.91 13.35
CA GLU A 67 19.35 -29.30 12.80
C GLU A 67 19.46 -29.44 11.28
N ASN A 68 18.85 -30.49 10.72
CA ASN A 68 18.83 -30.78 9.27
C ASN A 68 17.69 -30.10 8.51
N ARG A 69 16.88 -29.33 9.18
CA ARG A 69 15.82 -28.53 8.52
C ARG A 69 16.35 -27.20 8.02
N LYS A 70 15.69 -26.66 6.99
CA LYS A 70 16.00 -25.33 6.44
C LYS A 70 15.90 -24.29 7.55
N THR A 71 16.78 -23.28 7.54
CA THR A 71 16.72 -22.16 8.47
C THR A 71 15.56 -21.24 8.07
N VAL A 72 14.78 -20.82 9.06
CA VAL A 72 13.60 -19.96 8.88
C VAL A 72 13.88 -18.56 9.39
N VAL A 73 13.57 -17.58 8.57
CA VAL A 73 13.51 -16.16 8.94
C VAL A 73 12.08 -15.84 9.39
N LEU A 74 11.90 -15.35 10.62
CA LEU A 74 10.65 -14.72 11.10
C LEU A 74 10.81 -13.23 10.93
N GLN A 75 10.01 -12.60 10.08
CA GLN A 75 10.17 -11.19 9.77
C GLN A 75 8.96 -10.38 10.24
N SER A 76 9.24 -9.26 10.86
CA SER A 76 8.28 -8.27 11.40
C SER A 76 8.90 -6.88 11.36
N HIS A 77 8.08 -5.82 11.38
CA HIS A 77 8.61 -4.46 11.49
C HIS A 77 8.51 -3.87 12.91
N MET A 78 9.48 -3.01 13.27
CA MET A 78 9.60 -2.47 14.63
C MET A 78 8.72 -1.25 14.89
N ASP A 79 8.46 -0.43 13.88
CA ASP A 79 7.72 0.80 14.01
C ASP A 79 6.21 0.57 14.06
N MET A 80 5.46 1.63 14.18
CA MET A 80 3.99 1.65 14.09
C MET A 80 3.51 3.02 13.63
N VAL A 81 2.37 3.06 12.97
CA VAL A 81 1.64 4.29 12.69
C VAL A 81 1.13 4.92 13.98
N CYS A 82 1.37 6.21 14.15
CA CYS A 82 1.05 6.97 15.36
C CYS A 82 -0.13 7.91 15.14
N GLU A 83 -1.35 7.38 15.27
CA GLU A 83 -2.59 8.15 15.13
C GLU A 83 -3.40 8.15 16.43
N LYS A 84 -4.10 9.25 16.72
CA LYS A 84 -4.96 9.38 17.88
C LYS A 84 -6.18 10.26 17.62
N ASN A 85 -7.23 10.07 18.40
CA ASN A 85 -8.38 10.95 18.38
C ASN A 85 -7.99 12.38 18.79
N SER A 86 -8.66 13.37 18.24
CA SER A 86 -8.34 14.79 18.46
C SER A 86 -8.45 15.25 19.92
N ASP A 87 -9.28 14.59 20.71
CA ASP A 87 -9.50 14.83 22.13
C ASP A 87 -8.57 14.00 23.06
N THR A 88 -7.83 13.03 22.50
CA THR A 88 -6.91 12.17 23.26
C THR A 88 -5.60 12.90 23.57
N LYS A 89 -5.29 12.99 24.86
CA LYS A 89 -4.00 13.53 25.33
C LYS A 89 -2.99 12.39 25.41
N PHE A 90 -2.16 12.26 24.40
CA PHE A 90 -1.17 11.20 24.30
C PHE A 90 0.05 11.69 23.51
N ASN A 91 1.24 11.28 23.90
CA ASN A 91 2.50 11.56 23.23
C ASN A 91 3.18 10.24 22.84
N PHE A 92 3.16 9.89 21.58
CA PHE A 92 3.77 8.66 21.06
C PHE A 92 5.30 8.56 21.29
N ASP A 93 5.99 9.66 21.55
CA ASP A 93 7.42 9.65 21.84
C ASP A 93 7.73 9.19 23.28
N THR A 94 6.75 9.25 24.20
CA THR A 94 7.00 9.04 25.64
C THR A 94 6.00 8.13 26.34
N ASP A 95 4.76 8.08 25.88
CA ASP A 95 3.68 7.43 26.62
C ASP A 95 3.49 5.98 26.16
N ALA A 96 3.12 5.12 27.09
CA ALA A 96 2.79 3.73 26.83
C ALA A 96 1.35 3.59 26.33
N ILE A 97 1.12 2.76 25.31
CA ILE A 97 -0.21 2.45 24.79
C ILE A 97 -1.06 1.80 25.90
N GLN A 98 -2.24 2.36 26.12
CA GLN A 98 -3.19 1.83 27.11
C GLN A 98 -4.13 0.85 26.42
N THR A 99 -3.91 -0.45 26.68
CA THR A 99 -4.70 -1.52 26.08
C THR A 99 -5.93 -1.87 26.90
N LYS A 100 -7.01 -2.28 26.23
CA LYS A 100 -8.21 -2.83 26.88
C LYS A 100 -8.80 -3.97 26.05
N VAL A 101 -9.38 -4.96 26.73
CA VAL A 101 -10.20 -6.00 26.12
C VAL A 101 -11.64 -5.53 26.03
N GLU A 102 -12.24 -5.60 24.85
CA GLU A 102 -13.63 -5.24 24.61
C GLU A 102 -14.31 -6.33 23.78
N GLY A 103 -15.04 -7.21 24.47
CA GLY A 103 -15.59 -8.41 23.86
C GLY A 103 -14.49 -9.36 23.36
N GLU A 104 -14.50 -9.64 22.09
CA GLU A 104 -13.52 -10.53 21.42
C GLU A 104 -12.26 -9.79 20.94
N TRP A 105 -12.18 -8.47 21.15
CA TRP A 105 -11.14 -7.61 20.61
C TRP A 105 -10.23 -7.03 21.69
N LEU A 106 -8.93 -6.97 21.39
CA LEU A 106 -8.00 -6.12 22.11
C LEU A 106 -7.83 -4.82 21.32
N LYS A 107 -7.92 -3.67 22.02
CA LYS A 107 -7.86 -2.31 21.47
C LYS A 107 -6.94 -1.43 22.29
N ALA A 108 -6.60 -0.24 21.77
CA ALA A 108 -6.04 0.87 22.51
C ALA A 108 -7.11 1.91 22.88
N GLU A 109 -6.83 2.73 23.89
CA GLU A 109 -7.72 3.81 24.34
C GLU A 109 -7.43 5.11 23.57
N GLY A 110 -8.15 5.32 22.47
CA GLY A 110 -8.09 6.57 21.68
C GLY A 110 -6.84 6.79 20.85
N THR A 111 -6.00 5.76 20.71
CA THR A 111 -4.80 5.75 19.87
C THR A 111 -4.79 4.51 18.98
N THR A 112 -3.88 4.46 17.99
CA THR A 112 -3.47 3.20 17.36
C THR A 112 -2.98 2.22 18.41
N LEU A 113 -3.19 0.93 18.20
CA LEU A 113 -2.78 -0.15 19.10
C LEU A 113 -1.33 -0.60 18.83
N GLY A 114 -0.93 -0.58 17.56
CA GLY A 114 0.32 -1.12 17.08
C GLY A 114 0.32 -2.66 17.11
N ALA A 115 -0.83 -3.29 16.83
CA ALA A 115 -0.91 -4.72 16.56
C ALA A 115 -0.19 -5.05 15.26
N ASP A 116 -0.27 -4.18 14.31
CA ASP A 116 0.52 -4.04 13.12
C ASP A 116 1.87 -3.36 13.47
N ASP A 117 3.04 -4.01 13.36
CA ASP A 117 3.23 -5.47 13.38
C ASP A 117 3.78 -5.93 14.75
N GLY A 118 3.30 -5.30 15.83
CA GLY A 118 3.71 -5.66 17.20
C GLY A 118 3.38 -7.10 17.57
N ILE A 119 2.35 -7.70 16.96
CA ILE A 119 1.98 -9.09 17.25
C ILE A 119 2.96 -10.08 16.64
N GLY A 120 3.49 -9.78 15.44
CA GLY A 120 4.56 -10.56 14.82
C GLY A 120 5.85 -10.50 15.62
N ILE A 121 6.24 -9.29 16.08
CA ILE A 121 7.39 -9.13 17.01
C ILE A 121 7.17 -9.99 18.25
N ALA A 122 6.00 -9.91 18.87
CA ALA A 122 5.69 -10.64 20.11
C ALA A 122 5.72 -12.17 19.92
N ALA A 123 5.22 -12.66 18.79
CA ALA A 123 5.27 -14.07 18.45
C ALA A 123 6.73 -14.55 18.26
N ALA A 124 7.53 -13.81 17.50
CA ALA A 124 8.96 -14.12 17.32
C ALA A 124 9.71 -14.13 18.66
N MET A 125 9.50 -13.11 19.52
CA MET A 125 10.12 -13.05 20.86
C MET A 125 9.68 -14.23 21.76
N ALA A 126 8.40 -14.62 21.70
CA ALA A 126 7.89 -15.76 22.46
C ALA A 126 8.55 -17.09 22.05
N ILE A 127 8.81 -17.27 20.75
CA ILE A 127 9.54 -18.43 20.22
C ILE A 127 11.02 -18.38 20.65
N LEU A 128 11.64 -17.21 20.57
CA LEU A 128 13.04 -17.04 20.99
C LEU A 128 13.27 -17.35 22.48
N ASP A 129 12.33 -16.99 23.35
CA ASP A 129 12.36 -17.27 24.81
C ASP A 129 11.94 -18.72 25.15
N ASP A 130 11.29 -19.44 24.26
CA ASP A 130 10.74 -20.76 24.58
C ASP A 130 11.82 -21.84 24.48
N THR A 131 11.79 -22.82 25.39
CA THR A 131 12.73 -23.95 25.42
C THR A 131 12.08 -25.30 25.07
N GLU A 132 10.76 -25.32 24.89
CA GLU A 132 9.99 -26.55 24.66
C GLU A 132 9.46 -26.67 23.22
N ILE A 133 9.34 -25.53 22.52
CA ILE A 133 8.89 -25.50 21.13
C ILE A 133 9.97 -26.11 20.23
N GLU A 134 9.59 -27.12 19.48
CA GLU A 134 10.44 -27.74 18.46
C GLU A 134 10.51 -26.83 17.21
N HIS A 135 11.72 -26.46 16.79
CA HIS A 135 11.91 -25.55 15.66
C HIS A 135 13.28 -25.75 14.98
N PRO A 136 13.41 -25.43 13.68
CA PRO A 136 14.70 -25.35 12.98
C PRO A 136 15.53 -24.17 13.52
N ALA A 137 16.71 -23.93 12.97
CA ALA A 137 17.42 -22.70 13.23
C ALA A 137 16.56 -21.49 12.81
N ILE A 138 16.45 -20.49 13.67
CA ILE A 138 15.61 -19.30 13.48
C ILE A 138 16.47 -18.05 13.37
N GLU A 139 16.12 -17.16 12.47
CA GLU A 139 16.57 -15.80 12.35
C GLU A 139 15.33 -14.89 12.51
N ALA A 140 15.18 -14.22 13.66
CA ALA A 140 14.13 -13.22 13.84
C ALA A 140 14.66 -11.87 13.35
N LEU A 141 14.12 -11.39 12.24
CA LEU A 141 14.46 -10.12 11.62
C LEU A 141 13.39 -9.09 11.96
N PHE A 142 13.78 -8.00 12.58
CA PHE A 142 12.95 -6.87 12.94
C PHE A 142 13.42 -5.66 12.13
N THR A 143 12.63 -5.25 11.14
CA THR A 143 12.94 -4.15 10.24
C THR A 143 12.50 -2.81 10.81
N MET A 144 13.15 -1.72 10.42
CA MET A 144 12.80 -0.36 10.81
C MET A 144 12.04 0.38 9.70
N ASP A 145 11.21 1.36 10.09
CA ASP A 145 10.56 2.34 9.20
C ASP A 145 9.86 1.67 8.00
N GLU A 146 9.05 0.65 8.27
CA GLU A 146 8.21 0.00 7.25
C GLU A 146 7.14 0.99 6.78
N GLU A 147 6.39 1.55 7.71
CA GLU A 147 5.15 2.30 7.56
C GLU A 147 5.30 3.61 6.76
N THR A 148 6.50 4.17 6.67
CA THR A 148 6.71 5.43 5.95
C THR A 148 7.67 5.31 4.78
N GLY A 149 8.40 4.21 4.63
CA GLY A 149 9.38 4.13 3.56
C GLY A 149 10.02 2.78 3.30
N LEU A 150 9.66 1.70 4.01
CA LEU A 150 10.29 0.38 3.89
C LEU A 150 11.83 0.45 4.07
N THR A 151 12.30 1.44 4.86
CA THR A 151 13.73 1.84 4.91
C THR A 151 14.61 0.67 5.36
N GLY A 152 14.13 -0.12 6.33
CA GLY A 152 14.82 -1.30 6.83
C GLY A 152 15.06 -2.35 5.76
N ALA A 153 14.02 -2.70 5.01
CA ALA A 153 14.11 -3.67 3.92
C ALA A 153 14.97 -3.13 2.76
N PHE A 154 14.85 -1.83 2.42
CA PHE A 154 15.71 -1.19 1.43
C PHE A 154 17.20 -1.25 1.81
N GLY A 155 17.51 -1.02 3.08
CA GLY A 155 18.88 -1.01 3.58
C GLY A 155 19.46 -2.38 3.94
N LEU A 156 18.63 -3.44 3.98
CA LEU A 156 19.05 -4.78 4.39
C LEU A 156 20.23 -5.29 3.57
N SER A 157 21.29 -5.78 4.24
CA SER A 157 22.46 -6.34 3.56
C SER A 157 22.16 -7.72 2.98
N LYS A 158 22.69 -8.01 1.78
CA LYS A 158 22.53 -9.31 1.09
C LYS A 158 23.22 -10.49 1.81
N ASP A 159 24.13 -10.21 2.74
CA ASP A 159 24.90 -11.22 3.45
C ASP A 159 24.43 -11.44 4.90
N LEU A 160 23.39 -10.73 5.33
CA LEU A 160 22.95 -10.77 6.72
C LEU A 160 22.17 -12.04 7.06
N LEU A 161 21.22 -12.43 6.20
CA LEU A 161 20.36 -13.61 6.42
C LEU A 161 21.01 -14.87 5.86
N LYS A 162 20.85 -15.99 6.58
CA LYS A 162 21.28 -17.35 6.19
C LYS A 162 20.07 -18.26 5.90
N GLY A 163 18.88 -17.82 6.31
CA GLY A 163 17.64 -18.54 6.09
C GLY A 163 17.30 -18.65 4.62
N SER A 164 16.71 -19.77 4.22
CA SER A 164 16.17 -20.00 2.87
C SER A 164 14.65 -20.00 2.82
N ILE A 165 14.00 -19.85 3.96
CA ILE A 165 12.55 -19.68 4.12
C ILE A 165 12.31 -18.41 4.91
N LEU A 166 11.33 -17.60 4.48
CA LEU A 166 10.90 -16.42 5.23
C LEU A 166 9.40 -16.52 5.50
N LEU A 167 9.04 -16.37 6.76
CA LEU A 167 7.69 -16.17 7.24
C LEU A 167 7.54 -14.70 7.63
N ASN A 168 6.90 -13.92 6.78
CA ASN A 168 6.50 -12.56 7.11
C ASN A 168 5.23 -12.62 7.97
N LEU A 169 5.24 -11.95 9.11
CA LEU A 169 4.19 -12.04 10.13
C LEU A 169 3.26 -10.81 10.14
N ASP A 170 3.29 -10.05 9.08
CA ASP A 170 2.73 -8.70 8.92
C ASP A 170 1.41 -8.68 8.11
N SER A 171 0.67 -9.78 8.10
CA SER A 171 -0.66 -9.82 7.47
C SER A 171 -1.78 -9.64 8.49
N GLU A 172 -2.90 -9.07 8.03
CA GLU A 172 -4.00 -8.61 8.88
C GLU A 172 -5.29 -9.43 8.75
N ASP A 173 -5.28 -10.55 8.02
CA ASP A 173 -6.46 -11.36 7.79
C ASP A 173 -6.19 -12.84 8.06
N GLU A 174 -6.81 -13.37 9.14
CA GLU A 174 -6.75 -14.80 9.47
C GLU A 174 -7.35 -15.65 8.34
N GLY A 175 -6.70 -16.78 8.05
CA GLY A 175 -7.12 -17.69 6.99
C GLY A 175 -6.65 -17.30 5.59
N GLU A 176 -5.86 -16.26 5.47
CA GLU A 176 -5.23 -15.83 4.22
C GLU A 176 -3.71 -16.04 4.27
N VAL A 177 -3.14 -16.56 3.19
CA VAL A 177 -1.69 -16.73 3.01
C VAL A 177 -1.28 -16.01 1.75
N PHE A 178 -0.45 -14.99 1.89
CA PHE A 178 0.04 -14.24 0.75
C PHE A 178 1.35 -14.84 0.26
N ILE A 179 1.46 -14.96 -1.07
CA ILE A 179 2.62 -15.51 -1.78
C ILE A 179 3.19 -14.55 -2.82
N GLY A 180 2.72 -13.31 -2.82
CA GLY A 180 3.15 -12.30 -3.76
C GLY A 180 2.62 -10.92 -3.41
N CYS A 181 3.31 -9.89 -3.88
CA CYS A 181 2.88 -8.51 -3.75
C CYS A 181 3.30 -7.67 -4.96
N ALA A 182 2.56 -6.57 -5.21
CA ALA A 182 2.94 -5.66 -6.28
C ALA A 182 4.08 -4.74 -5.84
N GLY A 183 5.05 -4.56 -6.72
CA GLY A 183 5.96 -3.42 -6.70
C GLY A 183 5.25 -2.16 -7.19
N GLY A 184 5.87 -1.01 -6.95
CA GLY A 184 5.29 0.26 -7.36
C GLY A 184 6.33 1.26 -7.84
N ARG A 185 5.93 2.11 -8.80
CA ARG A 185 6.75 3.21 -9.30
C ARG A 185 5.86 4.39 -9.68
N ASP A 186 6.20 5.57 -9.19
CA ASP A 186 5.51 6.79 -9.57
C ASP A 186 6.19 7.44 -10.77
N THR A 187 5.38 8.04 -11.63
CA THR A 187 5.86 8.82 -12.78
C THR A 187 5.36 10.25 -12.67
N ILE A 188 6.30 11.19 -12.69
CA ILE A 188 6.03 12.62 -12.72
C ILE A 188 6.30 13.12 -14.13
N ILE A 189 5.31 13.78 -14.70
CA ILE A 189 5.33 14.33 -16.05
C ILE A 189 5.18 15.84 -15.96
N GLU A 190 6.08 16.56 -16.61
CA GLU A 190 6.04 18.02 -16.73
C GLU A 190 5.82 18.40 -18.18
N LEU A 191 4.74 19.13 -18.45
CA LEU A 191 4.43 19.70 -19.75
C LEU A 191 4.48 21.23 -19.65
N ASP A 192 5.37 21.84 -20.42
CA ASP A 192 5.46 23.30 -20.55
C ASP A 192 4.29 23.81 -21.37
N TYR A 193 3.83 25.04 -21.07
CA TYR A 193 2.79 25.70 -21.84
C TYR A 193 3.03 27.22 -21.91
N SER A 194 2.52 27.85 -22.94
CA SER A 194 2.41 29.29 -23.06
C SER A 194 1.00 29.76 -22.74
N THR A 195 0.84 31.02 -22.36
CA THR A 195 -0.47 31.61 -22.08
C THR A 195 -0.82 32.67 -23.11
N GLU A 196 -2.11 32.80 -23.39
CA GLU A 196 -2.70 33.87 -24.24
C GLU A 196 -3.71 34.67 -23.43
N GLU A 197 -3.70 36.01 -23.59
CA GLU A 197 -4.70 36.88 -23.03
C GLU A 197 -6.08 36.62 -23.60
N LEU A 198 -7.12 36.69 -22.79
CA LEU A 198 -8.49 36.47 -23.24
C LEU A 198 -9.04 37.72 -23.92
N LYS A 199 -9.76 37.48 -25.01
CA LYS A 199 -10.59 38.56 -25.61
C LYS A 199 -11.75 38.86 -24.66
N SER A 200 -12.08 40.12 -24.50
CA SER A 200 -13.17 40.60 -23.63
C SER A 200 -14.56 40.01 -23.97
N THR A 201 -14.72 39.50 -25.18
CA THR A 201 -15.96 38.88 -25.63
C THR A 201 -16.09 37.40 -25.19
N CYS A 202 -15.01 36.70 -24.83
CA CYS A 202 -15.08 35.29 -24.44
C CYS A 202 -15.89 35.12 -23.16
N LYS A 203 -16.47 33.92 -23.03
CA LYS A 203 -17.16 33.44 -21.82
C LYS A 203 -16.29 32.42 -21.11
N THR A 204 -16.30 32.46 -19.80
CA THR A 204 -15.50 31.54 -18.95
C THR A 204 -16.40 30.78 -18.02
N PHE A 205 -16.14 29.48 -17.90
CA PHE A 205 -16.90 28.56 -17.07
C PHE A 205 -15.96 27.63 -16.30
N ARG A 206 -16.39 27.23 -15.12
CA ARG A 206 -15.81 26.14 -14.38
C ARG A 206 -16.66 24.89 -14.60
N ILE A 207 -16.02 23.79 -14.96
CA ILE A 207 -16.62 22.46 -15.05
C ILE A 207 -16.04 21.62 -13.92
N ASP A 208 -16.92 21.06 -13.10
CA ASP A 208 -16.57 20.16 -12.00
C ASP A 208 -17.12 18.75 -12.28
N VAL A 209 -16.28 17.74 -12.17
CA VAL A 209 -16.64 16.34 -12.10
C VAL A 209 -16.36 15.88 -10.67
N ALA A 210 -17.41 15.51 -9.93
CA ALA A 210 -17.29 15.18 -8.52
C ALA A 210 -18.37 14.18 -8.06
N GLY A 211 -18.35 13.85 -6.76
CA GLY A 211 -19.25 12.87 -6.16
C GLY A 211 -18.84 11.43 -6.43
N LEU A 212 -17.62 11.19 -6.93
CA LEU A 212 -17.06 9.86 -7.11
C LEU A 212 -16.62 9.28 -5.76
N ASN A 213 -16.63 7.96 -5.66
CA ASN A 213 -16.20 7.27 -4.45
C ASN A 213 -14.70 7.43 -4.20
N GLY A 214 -13.90 7.36 -5.27
CA GLY A 214 -12.45 7.22 -5.12
C GLY A 214 -12.10 5.86 -4.50
N GLY A 215 -10.84 5.63 -4.22
CA GLY A 215 -10.36 4.39 -3.62
C GLY A 215 -8.84 4.29 -3.66
N HIS A 216 -8.28 3.29 -2.99
CA HIS A 216 -6.86 3.00 -3.04
C HIS A 216 -6.47 2.47 -4.43
N SER A 217 -5.41 3.02 -5.04
CA SER A 217 -5.01 2.68 -6.41
C SER A 217 -4.37 1.29 -6.56
N GLY A 218 -4.07 0.61 -5.46
CA GLY A 218 -3.69 -0.79 -5.40
C GLY A 218 -4.93 -1.67 -5.17
N ASP A 219 -5.43 -1.72 -3.95
CA ASP A 219 -6.41 -2.70 -3.49
C ASP A 219 -7.81 -2.55 -4.09
N GLU A 220 -8.10 -1.40 -4.70
CA GLU A 220 -9.43 -1.12 -5.25
C GLU A 220 -9.43 -0.81 -6.75
N ILE A 221 -8.29 -0.89 -7.43
CA ILE A 221 -8.17 -0.55 -8.85
C ILE A 221 -9.05 -1.44 -9.74
N GLN A 222 -9.27 -2.70 -9.34
CA GLN A 222 -10.12 -3.67 -10.02
C GLN A 222 -11.62 -3.44 -9.84
N LYS A 223 -12.03 -2.57 -8.91
CA LYS A 223 -13.44 -2.30 -8.64
C LYS A 223 -14.15 -1.49 -9.74
N GLY A 224 -13.42 -1.02 -10.74
CA GLY A 224 -13.98 -0.23 -11.84
C GLY A 224 -14.46 1.16 -11.41
N LEU A 225 -13.85 1.74 -10.37
CA LEU A 225 -14.13 3.10 -9.89
C LEU A 225 -13.72 4.12 -10.95
N ALA A 226 -14.53 5.19 -11.09
CA ALA A 226 -14.26 6.23 -12.07
C ALA A 226 -13.10 7.13 -11.66
N ASN A 227 -12.31 7.56 -12.64
CA ASN A 227 -11.25 8.53 -12.46
C ASN A 227 -11.72 9.91 -12.94
N ALA A 228 -11.84 10.86 -12.01
CA ALA A 228 -12.35 12.20 -12.32
C ALA A 228 -11.51 12.93 -13.39
N ASN A 229 -10.18 12.76 -13.40
CA ASN A 229 -9.30 13.36 -14.40
C ASN A 229 -9.63 12.85 -15.81
N LYS A 230 -9.89 11.55 -15.94
CA LYS A 230 -10.27 10.94 -17.22
C LYS A 230 -11.64 11.42 -17.67
N LEU A 231 -12.61 11.50 -16.77
CA LEU A 231 -13.98 11.95 -17.10
C LEU A 231 -13.99 13.42 -17.51
N LEU A 232 -13.31 14.28 -16.76
CA LEU A 232 -13.21 15.70 -17.11
C LEU A 232 -12.53 15.89 -18.47
N ASN A 233 -11.43 15.19 -18.69
CA ASN A 233 -10.71 15.26 -19.96
C ASN A 233 -11.56 14.82 -21.17
N ARG A 234 -12.46 13.84 -21.02
CA ARG A 234 -13.38 13.43 -22.09
C ARG A 234 -14.30 14.58 -22.53
N ILE A 235 -14.76 15.40 -21.57
CA ILE A 235 -15.57 16.61 -21.87
C ILE A 235 -14.73 17.63 -22.61
N LEU A 236 -13.53 17.95 -22.09
CA LEU A 236 -12.64 18.95 -22.67
C LEU A 236 -12.24 18.60 -24.11
N TRP A 237 -11.82 17.37 -24.31
CA TRP A 237 -11.40 16.87 -25.61
C TRP A 237 -12.53 16.92 -26.64
N GLN A 238 -13.75 16.52 -26.26
CA GLN A 238 -14.89 16.55 -27.16
C GLN A 238 -15.34 17.98 -27.49
N ALA A 239 -15.33 18.89 -26.50
CA ALA A 239 -15.66 20.29 -26.69
C ALA A 239 -14.71 20.98 -27.67
N ASP A 240 -13.40 20.72 -27.51
CA ASP A 240 -12.39 21.26 -28.45
C ASP A 240 -12.63 20.80 -29.87
N LYS A 241 -12.91 19.53 -30.04
CA LYS A 241 -13.18 18.92 -31.35
C LYS A 241 -14.45 19.44 -32.02
N ASP A 242 -15.51 19.71 -31.25
CA ASP A 242 -16.82 20.05 -31.79
C ASP A 242 -16.95 21.55 -32.13
N PHE A 243 -16.35 22.44 -31.33
CA PHE A 243 -16.51 23.90 -31.51
C PHE A 243 -15.30 24.74 -31.06
N GLY A 244 -14.21 24.10 -30.65
CA GLY A 244 -13.05 24.78 -30.12
C GLY A 244 -13.23 25.25 -28.66
N LEU A 245 -12.27 24.90 -27.82
CA LEU A 245 -12.29 25.24 -26.40
C LEU A 245 -10.93 25.79 -25.99
N GLY A 246 -10.91 26.78 -25.07
CA GLY A 246 -9.70 27.19 -24.38
C GLY A 246 -9.69 26.64 -22.96
N LEU A 247 -8.52 26.42 -22.39
CA LEU A 247 -8.33 25.97 -21.03
C LEU A 247 -7.51 27.00 -20.26
N SER A 248 -8.02 27.48 -19.14
CA SER A 248 -7.30 28.37 -18.22
C SER A 248 -6.60 27.60 -17.09
N SER A 249 -7.27 26.58 -16.55
CA SER A 249 -6.70 25.74 -15.51
C SER A 249 -7.34 24.36 -15.49
N PHE A 250 -6.60 23.38 -14.97
CA PHE A 250 -7.06 22.06 -14.65
C PHE A 250 -6.50 21.67 -13.26
N ASP A 251 -7.35 21.14 -12.38
CA ASP A 251 -6.97 20.62 -11.08
C ASP A 251 -7.76 19.36 -10.78
N GLY A 252 -7.09 18.25 -10.54
CA GLY A 252 -7.73 16.99 -10.16
C GLY A 252 -6.77 16.03 -9.49
N GLY A 253 -7.27 15.31 -8.49
CA GLY A 253 -6.52 14.37 -7.69
C GLY A 253 -5.47 15.04 -6.79
N ASN A 254 -5.09 14.39 -5.70
CA ASN A 254 -4.11 14.92 -4.74
C ASN A 254 -3.05 13.88 -4.34
N LEU A 255 -3.45 12.63 -4.13
CA LEU A 255 -2.59 11.56 -3.64
C LEU A 255 -2.24 10.59 -4.76
N ARG A 256 -0.97 10.17 -4.82
CA ARG A 256 -0.47 9.22 -5.84
C ARG A 256 -1.13 7.85 -5.75
N ASN A 257 -1.42 7.40 -4.53
CA ASN A 257 -2.03 6.10 -4.24
C ASN A 257 -3.57 6.13 -4.14
N ALA A 258 -4.21 7.23 -4.58
CA ALA A 258 -5.67 7.34 -4.60
C ALA A 258 -6.20 7.53 -6.01
N ILE A 259 -7.32 6.89 -6.34
CA ILE A 259 -8.09 7.13 -7.56
C ILE A 259 -8.77 8.50 -7.41
N PRO A 260 -8.57 9.46 -8.33
CA PRO A 260 -9.12 10.81 -8.21
C PRO A 260 -10.65 10.80 -8.19
N ARG A 261 -11.24 11.29 -7.09
CA ARG A 261 -12.70 11.35 -6.91
C ARG A 261 -13.34 12.67 -7.34
N GLU A 262 -12.50 13.67 -7.65
CA GLU A 262 -12.94 14.97 -8.13
C GLU A 262 -11.87 15.62 -9.02
N ALA A 263 -12.33 16.36 -10.02
CA ALA A 263 -11.50 17.18 -10.89
C ALA A 263 -12.31 18.36 -11.42
N PHE A 264 -11.65 19.49 -11.63
CA PHE A 264 -12.28 20.67 -12.23
C PHE A 264 -11.35 21.39 -13.20
N ALA A 265 -11.97 22.08 -14.16
CA ALA A 265 -11.27 22.90 -15.12
C ALA A 265 -11.99 24.25 -15.30
N VAL A 266 -11.20 25.31 -15.48
CA VAL A 266 -11.73 26.60 -15.96
C VAL A 266 -11.48 26.68 -17.44
N VAL A 267 -12.57 26.82 -18.19
CA VAL A 267 -12.58 26.77 -19.66
C VAL A 267 -13.06 28.08 -20.26
N VAL A 268 -12.67 28.30 -21.50
CA VAL A 268 -12.95 29.52 -22.28
C VAL A 268 -13.64 29.14 -23.57
N VAL A 269 -14.75 29.79 -23.86
CA VAL A 269 -15.56 29.50 -25.06
C VAL A 269 -16.03 30.80 -25.73
N ALA A 270 -16.26 30.76 -27.03
CA ALA A 270 -16.89 31.84 -27.76
C ALA A 270 -18.35 32.05 -27.29
N PRO A 271 -18.88 33.27 -27.26
CA PRO A 271 -20.24 33.55 -26.77
C PRO A 271 -21.32 32.70 -27.49
N GLU A 272 -21.16 32.49 -28.77
CA GLU A 272 -22.08 31.68 -29.62
C GLU A 272 -22.08 30.21 -29.29
N ASP A 273 -21.01 29.69 -28.63
CA ASP A 273 -20.87 28.30 -28.28
C ASP A 273 -21.19 27.99 -26.81
N GLU A 274 -21.56 29.01 -26.02
CA GLU A 274 -21.93 28.84 -24.61
C GLU A 274 -22.99 27.75 -24.39
N GLN A 275 -24.06 27.80 -25.19
CA GLN A 275 -25.14 26.84 -25.04
C GLN A 275 -24.69 25.42 -25.47
N LYS A 276 -23.87 25.30 -26.50
CA LYS A 276 -23.30 23.99 -26.93
C LYS A 276 -22.46 23.38 -25.83
N LEU A 277 -21.66 24.20 -25.12
CA LEU A 277 -20.88 23.70 -23.99
C LEU A 277 -21.76 23.18 -22.87
N LYS A 278 -22.80 23.93 -22.47
CA LYS A 278 -23.75 23.50 -21.43
C LYS A 278 -24.48 22.21 -21.81
N ASP A 279 -24.93 22.08 -23.05
CA ASP A 279 -25.60 20.89 -23.57
C ASP A 279 -24.64 19.68 -23.59
N LEU A 280 -23.36 19.91 -23.97
CA LEU A 280 -22.35 18.88 -23.97
C LEU A 280 -22.07 18.36 -22.56
N VAL A 281 -21.89 19.27 -21.58
CA VAL A 281 -21.69 18.90 -20.17
C VAL A 281 -22.87 18.08 -19.64
N SER A 282 -24.11 18.54 -19.89
CA SER A 282 -25.32 17.78 -19.50
C SER A 282 -25.41 16.40 -20.17
N LYS A 283 -24.99 16.30 -21.44
CA LYS A 283 -24.92 15.03 -22.16
C LYS A 283 -23.91 14.08 -21.51
N PHE A 284 -22.70 14.56 -21.19
CA PHE A 284 -21.68 13.74 -20.57
C PHE A 284 -22.04 13.30 -19.14
N GLU A 285 -22.72 14.15 -18.37
CA GLU A 285 -23.24 13.74 -17.06
C GLU A 285 -24.14 12.50 -17.18
N LYS A 286 -25.07 12.49 -18.13
CA LYS A 286 -25.95 11.35 -18.37
C LYS A 286 -25.16 10.11 -18.82
N ILE A 287 -24.16 10.31 -19.70
CA ILE A 287 -23.29 9.22 -20.16
C ILE A 287 -22.54 8.61 -18.98
N PHE A 288 -21.90 9.42 -18.15
CA PHE A 288 -21.13 8.96 -17.01
C PHE A 288 -21.99 8.25 -15.95
N LYS A 289 -23.16 8.80 -15.64
CA LYS A 289 -24.14 8.16 -14.77
C LYS A 289 -24.61 6.79 -15.27
N ASN A 290 -24.68 6.62 -16.58
CA ASN A 290 -25.02 5.32 -17.17
C ASN A 290 -23.81 4.35 -17.17
N GLU A 291 -22.61 4.83 -17.50
CA GLU A 291 -21.39 3.99 -17.52
C GLU A 291 -21.00 3.47 -16.12
N TYR A 292 -21.23 4.28 -15.08
CA TYR A 292 -20.81 4.01 -13.70
C TYR A 292 -21.99 3.88 -12.73
N HIS A 293 -23.15 3.43 -13.20
CA HIS A 293 -24.39 3.43 -12.42
C HIS A 293 -24.33 2.60 -11.13
N GLU A 294 -23.49 1.56 -11.09
CA GLU A 294 -23.32 0.71 -9.91
C GLU A 294 -22.25 1.26 -8.97
N THR A 295 -21.15 1.76 -9.53
CA THR A 295 -19.97 2.14 -8.72
C THR A 295 -20.00 3.60 -8.27
N GLU A 296 -20.69 4.51 -8.99
CA GLU A 296 -20.61 5.96 -8.72
C GLU A 296 -22.01 6.60 -8.57
N THR A 297 -22.77 6.14 -7.62
CA THR A 297 -24.18 6.56 -7.41
C THR A 297 -24.37 8.03 -7.09
N ARG A 298 -23.33 8.73 -6.63
CA ARG A 298 -23.33 10.17 -6.28
C ARG A 298 -22.68 11.07 -7.32
N LEU A 299 -22.23 10.50 -8.46
CA LEU A 299 -21.57 11.24 -9.54
C LEU A 299 -22.44 12.38 -10.06
N PHE A 300 -21.85 13.54 -10.21
CA PHE A 300 -22.43 14.67 -10.90
C PHE A 300 -21.38 15.44 -11.71
N VAL A 301 -21.85 16.15 -12.76
CA VAL A 301 -21.04 17.08 -13.52
C VAL A 301 -21.75 18.45 -13.49
N LYS A 302 -21.03 19.47 -13.04
CA LYS A 302 -21.54 20.83 -12.86
C LYS A 302 -20.79 21.79 -13.76
N ILE A 303 -21.50 22.80 -14.29
CA ILE A 303 -20.92 23.92 -15.01
C ILE A 303 -21.45 25.22 -14.43
N GLU A 304 -20.55 26.14 -14.09
CA GLU A 304 -20.87 27.45 -13.53
C GLU A 304 -20.01 28.53 -14.19
N ALA A 305 -20.49 29.78 -14.17
CA ALA A 305 -19.69 30.92 -14.61
C ALA A 305 -18.44 31.05 -13.72
N ALA A 306 -17.32 31.36 -14.32
CA ALA A 306 -16.05 31.57 -13.63
C ALA A 306 -15.32 32.77 -14.21
N GLU A 307 -14.24 33.21 -13.56
CA GLU A 307 -13.37 34.27 -14.05
C GLU A 307 -12.01 33.68 -14.46
N ALA A 308 -11.49 34.18 -15.57
CA ALA A 308 -10.14 33.94 -16.01
C ALA A 308 -9.63 35.11 -16.83
N ASN A 309 -8.32 35.33 -16.79
CA ASN A 309 -7.67 36.39 -17.57
C ASN A 309 -6.88 35.84 -18.75
N THR A 310 -6.41 34.60 -18.62
CA THR A 310 -5.60 33.92 -19.63
C THR A 310 -6.09 32.51 -19.87
N LYS A 311 -5.72 31.93 -21.00
CA LYS A 311 -5.81 30.51 -21.32
C LYS A 311 -4.45 30.00 -21.76
N ILE A 312 -4.23 28.71 -21.73
CA ILE A 312 -3.06 28.10 -22.36
C ILE A 312 -3.22 28.16 -23.88
N ASP A 313 -2.10 28.15 -24.59
CA ASP A 313 -2.10 28.14 -26.05
C ASP A 313 -2.75 26.86 -26.60
N SER A 314 -3.26 26.91 -27.82
CA SER A 314 -4.02 25.81 -28.44
C SER A 314 -3.18 24.55 -28.65
N GLU A 315 -1.88 24.68 -28.90
CA GLU A 315 -0.98 23.55 -29.08
C GLU A 315 -0.80 22.78 -27.75
N SER A 316 -0.51 23.52 -26.66
CA SER A 316 -0.39 22.95 -25.31
C SER A 316 -1.71 22.30 -24.85
N PHE A 317 -2.84 22.93 -25.16
CA PHE A 317 -4.16 22.34 -24.86
C PHE A 317 -4.38 21.02 -25.57
N THR A 318 -4.12 20.96 -26.86
CA THR A 318 -4.25 19.73 -27.67
C THR A 318 -3.29 18.66 -27.18
N LYS A 319 -2.03 19.00 -26.88
CA LYS A 319 -1.04 18.08 -26.29
C LYS A 319 -1.54 17.48 -24.97
N LEU A 320 -2.03 18.32 -24.06
CA LEU A 320 -2.56 17.89 -22.78
C LEU A 320 -3.75 16.93 -22.93
N THR A 321 -4.78 17.38 -23.66
CA THR A 321 -6.02 16.60 -23.75
C THR A 321 -5.84 15.29 -24.48
N ASN A 322 -5.01 15.23 -25.53
CA ASN A 322 -4.68 13.98 -26.23
C ASN A 322 -3.87 13.04 -25.35
N SER A 323 -2.85 13.54 -24.66
CA SER A 323 -2.02 12.70 -23.78
C SER A 323 -2.79 12.18 -22.57
N LEU A 324 -3.67 12.97 -21.97
CA LEU A 324 -4.57 12.50 -20.91
C LEU A 324 -5.60 11.49 -21.41
N TYR A 325 -6.07 11.64 -22.67
CA TYR A 325 -7.03 10.72 -23.26
C TYR A 325 -6.42 9.34 -23.47
N SER A 326 -5.23 9.28 -24.06
CA SER A 326 -4.49 8.07 -24.37
C SER A 326 -3.70 7.48 -23.20
N CYS A 327 -3.47 8.27 -22.12
CA CYS A 327 -2.80 7.79 -20.91
C CYS A 327 -3.51 6.55 -20.34
N PRO A 328 -2.83 5.43 -20.16
CA PRO A 328 -3.43 4.24 -19.56
C PRO A 328 -3.86 4.53 -18.10
N HIS A 329 -4.97 3.89 -17.69
CA HIS A 329 -5.51 3.94 -16.33
C HIS A 329 -6.35 2.70 -16.04
N GLY A 330 -6.24 2.18 -14.82
CA GLY A 330 -6.96 0.99 -14.36
C GLY A 330 -6.10 -0.27 -14.44
N VAL A 331 -6.76 -1.42 -14.48
CA VAL A 331 -6.11 -2.73 -14.64
C VAL A 331 -5.57 -2.84 -16.08
N ILE A 332 -4.32 -3.23 -16.20
CA ILE A 332 -3.62 -3.45 -17.47
C ILE A 332 -3.50 -4.95 -17.75
N ALA A 333 -3.17 -5.73 -16.72
CA ALA A 333 -3.08 -7.19 -16.84
C ALA A 333 -3.57 -7.87 -15.57
N TRP A 334 -4.13 -9.07 -15.75
CA TRP A 334 -4.48 -9.99 -14.66
C TRP A 334 -3.40 -11.06 -14.55
N SER A 335 -3.18 -11.57 -13.34
CA SER A 335 -2.26 -12.68 -13.11
C SER A 335 -2.69 -13.93 -13.89
N GLN A 336 -1.70 -14.68 -14.38
CA GLN A 336 -1.93 -15.98 -15.00
C GLN A 336 -1.85 -17.14 -13.98
N ASP A 337 -1.37 -16.86 -12.79
CA ASP A 337 -1.12 -17.84 -11.74
C ASP A 337 -2.16 -17.80 -10.60
N ILE A 338 -2.77 -16.63 -10.38
CA ILE A 338 -3.75 -16.42 -9.30
C ILE A 338 -5.03 -15.82 -9.88
N ASP A 339 -6.13 -16.51 -9.71
CA ASP A 339 -7.45 -16.08 -10.17
C ASP A 339 -7.87 -14.75 -9.52
N ASN A 340 -8.39 -13.84 -10.33
CA ASN A 340 -8.88 -12.52 -9.91
C ASN A 340 -7.82 -11.59 -9.26
N PHE A 341 -6.55 -11.92 -9.37
CA PHE A 341 -5.46 -11.04 -8.92
C PHE A 341 -5.00 -10.11 -10.04
N VAL A 342 -4.93 -8.81 -9.74
CA VAL A 342 -4.37 -7.80 -10.67
C VAL A 342 -2.85 -7.95 -10.68
N GLU A 343 -2.28 -8.32 -11.81
CA GLU A 343 -0.83 -8.34 -11.99
C GLU A 343 -0.28 -6.93 -12.17
N THR A 344 -0.83 -6.19 -13.15
CA THR A 344 -0.33 -4.86 -13.54
C THR A 344 -1.45 -3.84 -13.60
N SER A 345 -1.22 -2.67 -13.03
CA SER A 345 -2.14 -1.54 -13.09
C SER A 345 -1.43 -0.19 -13.22
N THR A 346 -2.18 0.84 -13.55
CA THR A 346 -1.71 2.23 -13.49
C THR A 346 -2.84 3.17 -13.08
N ASN A 347 -2.50 4.20 -12.31
CA ASN A 347 -3.43 5.23 -11.85
C ASN A 347 -3.00 6.61 -12.37
N LEU A 348 -3.84 7.30 -13.13
CA LEU A 348 -3.69 8.72 -13.43
C LEU A 348 -4.08 9.52 -12.19
N ALA A 349 -3.15 9.71 -11.28
CA ALA A 349 -3.38 10.16 -9.91
C ALA A 349 -3.67 11.66 -9.79
N SER A 350 -2.96 12.51 -10.53
CA SER A 350 -3.22 13.96 -10.46
C SER A 350 -2.84 14.71 -11.73
N VAL A 351 -3.53 15.84 -11.94
CA VAL A 351 -3.20 16.84 -12.97
C VAL A 351 -3.27 18.20 -12.31
N LYS A 352 -2.17 18.97 -12.31
CA LYS A 352 -2.05 20.24 -11.62
C LYS A 352 -1.36 21.29 -12.49
N PHE A 353 -1.88 22.52 -12.48
CA PHE A 353 -1.20 23.68 -13.04
C PHE A 353 -0.39 24.36 -11.93
N LYS A 354 0.91 24.31 -12.03
CA LYS A 354 1.81 24.82 -10.97
C LYS A 354 3.11 25.37 -11.57
N GLY A 355 3.47 26.60 -11.19
CA GLY A 355 4.77 27.20 -11.53
C GLY A 355 5.01 27.36 -13.04
N GLY A 356 3.97 27.60 -13.84
CA GLY A 356 4.09 27.74 -15.30
C GLY A 356 4.20 26.41 -16.07
N LYS A 357 3.96 25.30 -15.37
CA LYS A 357 3.96 23.94 -15.94
C LYS A 357 2.67 23.20 -15.60
N ILE A 358 2.32 22.22 -16.40
CA ILE A 358 1.31 21.22 -16.08
C ILE A 358 2.06 20.03 -15.51
N ILE A 359 1.77 19.70 -14.25
CA ILE A 359 2.36 18.55 -13.56
C ILE A 359 1.31 17.44 -13.53
N ILE A 360 1.67 16.30 -14.11
CA ILE A 360 0.82 15.10 -14.13
C ILE A 360 1.56 14.02 -13.34
N THR A 361 0.84 13.37 -12.44
CA THR A 361 1.38 12.23 -11.68
C THR A 361 0.59 10.98 -12.01
N THR A 362 1.32 9.91 -12.32
CA THR A 362 0.75 8.57 -12.45
C THR A 362 1.49 7.61 -11.52
N SER A 363 0.80 6.58 -11.04
CA SER A 363 1.39 5.54 -10.20
C SER A 363 1.17 4.17 -10.85
N GLN A 364 2.24 3.42 -11.08
CA GLN A 364 2.23 2.11 -11.72
C GLN A 364 2.51 1.04 -10.67
N ARG A 365 1.83 -0.10 -10.79
CA ARG A 365 2.05 -1.26 -9.93
C ARG A 365 2.10 -2.53 -10.76
N SER A 366 2.97 -3.48 -10.37
CA SER A 366 3.00 -4.83 -10.91
C SER A 366 3.71 -5.78 -9.95
N SER A 367 3.25 -7.02 -9.87
CA SER A 367 3.99 -8.11 -9.23
C SER A 367 5.17 -8.60 -10.08
N GLU A 368 5.15 -8.31 -11.41
CA GLU A 368 6.18 -8.66 -12.35
C GLU A 368 7.08 -7.47 -12.70
N ALA A 369 8.37 -7.55 -12.44
CA ALA A 369 9.32 -6.45 -12.65
C ALA A 369 9.34 -5.96 -14.11
N SER A 370 9.35 -6.89 -15.07
CA SER A 370 9.35 -6.54 -16.49
C SER A 370 8.04 -5.90 -16.95
N ALA A 371 6.92 -6.28 -16.37
CA ALA A 371 5.61 -5.68 -16.65
C ALA A 371 5.49 -4.29 -16.02
N LEU A 372 6.09 -4.07 -14.82
CA LEU A 372 6.21 -2.74 -14.21
C LEU A 372 7.00 -1.80 -15.12
N ASP A 373 8.15 -2.25 -15.64
CA ASP A 373 8.93 -1.47 -16.59
C ASP A 373 8.14 -1.18 -17.88
N ASN A 374 7.41 -2.16 -18.40
CA ASN A 374 6.60 -1.99 -19.59
C ASN A 374 5.50 -0.93 -19.41
N ILE A 375 4.74 -0.95 -18.32
CA ILE A 375 3.70 0.06 -18.09
C ILE A 375 4.29 1.46 -17.85
N CYS A 376 5.44 1.57 -17.19
CA CYS A 376 6.20 2.81 -17.07
C CYS A 376 6.62 3.33 -18.46
N ASN A 377 7.11 2.44 -19.33
CA ASN A 377 7.49 2.78 -20.70
C ASN A 377 6.30 3.20 -21.56
N MET A 378 5.12 2.59 -21.38
CA MET A 378 3.88 3.02 -22.07
C MET A 378 3.51 4.45 -21.67
N VAL A 379 3.56 4.79 -20.37
CA VAL A 379 3.34 6.16 -19.88
C VAL A 379 4.38 7.12 -20.47
N THR A 380 5.66 6.74 -20.44
CA THR A 380 6.75 7.52 -21.02
C THR A 380 6.55 7.79 -22.49
N ALA A 381 6.26 6.78 -23.27
CA ALA A 381 6.03 6.90 -24.72
C ALA A 381 4.85 7.83 -25.05
N ASN A 382 3.76 7.70 -24.27
CA ASN A 382 2.60 8.56 -24.40
C ASN A 382 2.94 10.04 -24.21
N PHE A 383 3.61 10.40 -23.13
CA PHE A 383 3.88 11.80 -22.82
C PHE A 383 5.09 12.36 -23.58
N ASN A 384 6.10 11.54 -23.89
CA ASN A 384 7.20 11.97 -24.78
C ASN A 384 6.70 12.32 -26.19
N SER A 385 5.63 11.67 -26.69
CA SER A 385 5.05 11.98 -28.00
C SER A 385 4.54 13.43 -28.14
N VAL A 386 4.25 14.07 -26.99
CA VAL A 386 3.80 15.47 -26.92
C VAL A 386 4.90 16.41 -26.41
N GLY A 387 6.11 15.92 -26.22
CA GLY A 387 7.28 16.71 -25.80
C GLY A 387 7.31 17.02 -24.30
N ALA A 388 6.60 16.27 -23.47
CA ALA A 388 6.67 16.42 -22.02
C ALA A 388 7.95 15.81 -21.46
N HIS A 389 8.43 16.34 -20.33
CA HIS A 389 9.53 15.74 -19.57
C HIS A 389 8.97 14.69 -18.61
N VAL A 390 9.48 13.46 -18.68
CA VAL A 390 9.00 12.32 -17.88
C VAL A 390 10.12 11.84 -16.95
N LYS A 391 9.80 11.69 -15.67
CA LYS A 391 10.71 11.17 -14.64
C LYS A 391 10.01 10.13 -13.79
N HIS A 392 10.63 8.98 -13.64
CA HIS A 392 10.20 7.94 -12.70
C HIS A 392 10.88 8.11 -11.34
N SER A 393 10.19 7.73 -10.26
CA SER A 393 10.81 7.50 -8.96
C SER A 393 11.64 6.21 -9.00
N ASP A 394 12.46 5.98 -7.97
CA ASP A 394 13.20 4.72 -7.84
C ASP A 394 12.23 3.53 -7.68
N GLY A 395 11.09 3.74 -7.02
CA GLY A 395 10.08 2.72 -6.81
C GLY A 395 10.50 1.68 -5.76
N TYR A 396 9.73 0.60 -5.70
CA TYR A 396 10.05 -0.61 -4.92
C TYR A 396 9.65 -1.84 -5.74
N PRO A 397 10.39 -2.97 -5.60
CA PRO A 397 10.13 -4.18 -6.37
C PRO A 397 8.87 -4.90 -5.90
N GLY A 398 8.28 -5.69 -6.78
CA GLY A 398 7.26 -6.66 -6.45
C GLY A 398 7.85 -7.98 -5.95
N TRP A 399 7.00 -8.80 -5.43
CA TRP A 399 7.24 -10.19 -5.12
C TRP A 399 6.34 -11.04 -6.00
N ALA A 400 6.93 -11.66 -7.01
CA ALA A 400 6.19 -12.50 -7.97
C ALA A 400 5.63 -13.73 -7.25
N PRO A 401 4.33 -14.04 -7.43
CA PRO A 401 3.73 -15.21 -6.81
C PRO A 401 4.42 -16.53 -7.24
N ASN A 402 4.70 -17.40 -6.26
CA ASN A 402 5.20 -18.76 -6.52
C ASN A 402 4.18 -19.81 -6.01
N PRO A 403 3.25 -20.28 -6.86
CA PRO A 403 2.27 -21.28 -6.46
C PRO A 403 2.88 -22.68 -6.18
N ASN A 404 4.15 -22.89 -6.54
CA ASN A 404 4.89 -24.16 -6.31
C ASN A 404 5.86 -24.03 -5.12
N SER A 405 5.69 -23.05 -4.25
CA SER A 405 6.49 -22.86 -3.04
C SER A 405 6.37 -24.06 -2.10
N GLU A 406 7.50 -24.57 -1.62
CA GLU A 406 7.53 -25.69 -0.68
C GLU A 406 6.97 -25.30 0.68
N ILE A 407 7.26 -24.07 1.13
CA ILE A 407 6.72 -23.58 2.40
C ILE A 407 5.22 -23.26 2.31
N LEU A 408 4.72 -22.88 1.14
CA LEU A 408 3.28 -22.73 0.93
C LEU A 408 2.54 -24.06 1.12
N GLU A 409 3.05 -25.15 0.55
CA GLU A 409 2.41 -26.46 0.71
C GLU A 409 2.39 -26.91 2.18
N VAL A 410 3.51 -26.72 2.90
CA VAL A 410 3.58 -26.94 4.34
C VAL A 410 2.54 -26.10 5.08
N ALA A 411 2.42 -24.83 4.73
CA ALA A 411 1.46 -23.92 5.35
C ALA A 411 0.00 -24.36 5.08
N ARG A 412 -0.34 -24.73 3.83
CA ARG A 412 -1.68 -25.24 3.49
C ARG A 412 -2.04 -26.49 4.27
N GLU A 413 -1.15 -27.50 4.28
CA GLU A 413 -1.37 -28.73 5.02
C GLU A 413 -1.55 -28.47 6.52
N SER A 414 -0.70 -27.64 7.11
CA SER A 414 -0.79 -27.24 8.51
C SER A 414 -2.13 -26.60 8.83
N TYR A 415 -2.55 -25.62 8.03
CA TYR A 415 -3.80 -24.90 8.24
C TYR A 415 -5.02 -25.84 8.17
N ILE A 416 -5.06 -26.74 7.16
CA ILE A 416 -6.12 -27.72 6.99
C ILE A 416 -6.15 -28.68 8.19
N GLU A 417 -4.99 -29.13 8.67
CA GLU A 417 -4.94 -30.07 9.80
C GLU A 417 -5.39 -29.44 11.12
N LEU A 418 -4.97 -28.20 11.38
CA LEU A 418 -5.34 -27.47 12.59
C LEU A 418 -6.81 -27.03 12.61
N PHE A 419 -7.27 -26.41 11.52
CA PHE A 419 -8.54 -25.68 11.52
C PHE A 419 -9.64 -26.33 10.67
N LYS A 420 -9.34 -27.44 9.97
CA LYS A 420 -10.29 -28.16 9.09
C LYS A 420 -10.91 -27.28 8.00
N LYS A 421 -10.16 -26.28 7.56
CA LYS A 421 -10.50 -25.34 6.50
C LYS A 421 -9.29 -25.19 5.58
N GLU A 422 -9.52 -24.87 4.32
CA GLU A 422 -8.46 -24.51 3.39
C GLU A 422 -8.16 -23.01 3.52
N PRO A 423 -6.89 -22.59 3.66
CA PRO A 423 -6.57 -21.17 3.65
C PRO A 423 -6.75 -20.61 2.24
N LYS A 424 -7.03 -19.33 2.15
CA LYS A 424 -7.02 -18.63 0.86
C LYS A 424 -5.57 -18.29 0.52
N VAL A 425 -5.11 -18.73 -0.64
CA VAL A 425 -3.79 -18.34 -1.18
C VAL A 425 -3.97 -17.15 -2.08
N LEU A 426 -3.32 -16.04 -1.75
CA LEU A 426 -3.54 -14.73 -2.36
C LEU A 426 -2.21 -14.06 -2.70
N ALA A 427 -2.31 -12.99 -3.49
CA ALA A 427 -1.29 -11.96 -3.57
C ALA A 427 -1.97 -10.60 -3.38
N ILE A 428 -1.24 -9.62 -2.85
CA ILE A 428 -1.75 -8.27 -2.60
C ILE A 428 -1.24 -7.31 -3.67
N HIS A 429 -2.13 -6.47 -4.21
CA HIS A 429 -1.74 -5.44 -5.18
C HIS A 429 -1.25 -4.15 -4.50
N ALA A 430 -0.61 -4.30 -3.35
CA ALA A 430 0.11 -3.30 -2.57
C ALA A 430 1.54 -3.79 -2.30
N GLY A 431 2.40 -2.97 -1.69
CA GLY A 431 3.76 -3.36 -1.35
C GLY A 431 3.80 -4.16 -0.05
N LEU A 432 4.76 -5.09 0.04
CA LEU A 432 5.19 -5.74 1.27
C LEU A 432 6.73 -5.75 1.28
N GLU A 433 7.35 -5.79 2.46
CA GLU A 433 8.80 -5.90 2.60
C GLU A 433 9.37 -7.15 1.90
N CYS A 434 8.55 -8.19 1.75
CA CYS A 434 8.89 -9.42 0.99
C CYS A 434 9.40 -9.12 -0.43
N GLY A 435 8.88 -8.08 -1.11
CA GLY A 435 9.37 -7.68 -2.43
C GLY A 435 10.84 -7.23 -2.39
N LEU A 436 11.18 -6.38 -1.44
CA LEU A 436 12.55 -5.88 -1.24
C LEU A 436 13.51 -6.94 -0.74
N ILE A 437 13.04 -7.80 0.18
CA ILE A 437 13.84 -8.90 0.71
C ILE A 437 14.10 -9.91 -0.41
N GLY A 438 13.07 -10.27 -1.19
CA GLY A 438 13.19 -11.21 -2.33
C GLY A 438 14.13 -10.71 -3.44
N GLU A 439 14.20 -9.40 -3.70
CA GLU A 439 15.19 -8.84 -4.62
C GLU A 439 16.63 -9.09 -4.15
N LYS A 440 16.86 -9.10 -2.83
CA LYS A 440 18.19 -9.31 -2.24
C LYS A 440 18.50 -10.79 -2.03
N TYR A 441 17.49 -11.59 -1.82
CA TYR A 441 17.57 -13.03 -1.56
C TYR A 441 16.64 -13.80 -2.54
N PRO A 442 16.97 -13.86 -3.84
CA PRO A 442 16.08 -14.38 -4.88
C PRO A 442 15.72 -15.87 -4.74
N GLU A 443 16.51 -16.63 -3.99
CA GLU A 443 16.28 -18.06 -3.73
C GLU A 443 15.46 -18.29 -2.44
N MET A 444 15.05 -17.25 -1.74
CA MET A 444 14.29 -17.36 -0.50
C MET A 444 12.84 -17.72 -0.78
N ASP A 445 12.36 -18.80 -0.22
CA ASP A 445 10.97 -19.21 -0.31
C ASP A 445 10.16 -18.50 0.78
N MET A 446 9.13 -17.74 0.39
CA MET A 446 8.46 -16.79 1.28
C MET A 446 6.96 -16.98 1.28
N ILE A 447 6.35 -16.78 2.46
CA ILE A 447 4.91 -16.59 2.64
C ILE A 447 4.68 -15.48 3.67
N SER A 448 3.50 -14.82 3.60
CA SER A 448 3.05 -13.87 4.62
C SER A 448 1.69 -14.30 5.14
N PHE A 449 1.50 -14.24 6.46
CA PHE A 449 0.25 -14.55 7.13
C PHE A 449 0.19 -13.87 8.51
N GLY A 450 -0.99 -13.74 9.07
CA GLY A 450 -1.18 -13.06 10.35
C GLY A 450 -2.56 -13.29 10.96
N PRO A 451 -2.83 -12.71 12.12
CA PRO A 451 -4.14 -12.72 12.74
C PRO A 451 -5.06 -11.67 12.12
N THR A 452 -6.35 -11.65 12.53
CA THR A 452 -7.26 -10.59 12.11
C THR A 452 -7.02 -9.31 12.89
N ILE A 453 -6.51 -8.29 12.19
CA ILE A 453 -6.40 -6.90 12.63
C ILE A 453 -7.38 -6.07 11.80
N LYS A 454 -8.09 -5.15 12.41
CA LYS A 454 -9.00 -4.25 11.70
C LYS A 454 -8.80 -2.82 12.16
N GLY A 455 -8.92 -1.89 11.21
CA GLY A 455 -8.72 -0.47 11.46
C GLY A 455 -7.29 -0.08 11.74
N ALA A 456 -6.30 -0.87 11.25
CA ALA A 456 -4.90 -0.47 11.26
C ALA A 456 -4.72 0.97 10.75
N HIS A 457 -3.69 1.65 11.20
CA HIS A 457 -3.39 3.06 10.91
C HIS A 457 -4.45 4.06 11.39
N SER A 458 -5.31 3.63 12.34
CA SER A 458 -6.33 4.52 12.93
C SER A 458 -6.53 4.23 14.43
N PRO A 459 -7.14 5.16 15.19
CA PRO A 459 -7.49 4.92 16.60
C PRO A 459 -8.54 3.83 16.82
N ASP A 460 -9.11 3.28 15.75
CA ASP A 460 -10.04 2.13 15.78
C ASP A 460 -9.33 0.79 15.62
N GLU A 461 -8.02 0.79 15.56
CA GLU A 461 -7.19 -0.41 15.44
C GLU A 461 -7.48 -1.41 16.56
N ARG A 462 -7.71 -2.65 16.16
CA ARG A 462 -8.02 -3.75 17.06
C ARG A 462 -7.60 -5.10 16.50
N ILE A 463 -7.18 -5.99 17.36
CA ILE A 463 -6.86 -7.39 17.02
C ILE A 463 -7.89 -8.35 17.61
N LEU A 464 -8.35 -9.30 16.81
CA LEU A 464 -9.27 -10.34 17.25
C LEU A 464 -8.51 -11.42 18.01
N ILE A 465 -8.81 -11.57 19.31
CA ILE A 465 -8.03 -12.37 20.26
C ILE A 465 -7.94 -13.84 19.85
N ASP A 466 -9.05 -14.44 19.43
CA ASP A 466 -9.10 -15.84 19.04
C ASP A 466 -8.22 -16.11 17.80
N THR A 467 -8.18 -15.19 16.84
CA THR A 467 -7.34 -15.35 15.64
C THR A 467 -5.86 -15.18 15.94
N ALA A 468 -5.49 -14.42 16.96
CA ALA A 468 -4.10 -14.35 17.43
C ALA A 468 -3.65 -15.68 18.04
N THR A 469 -4.56 -16.43 18.69
CA THR A 469 -4.29 -17.80 19.14
C THR A 469 -4.13 -18.75 17.95
N MET A 470 -5.01 -18.65 16.95
CA MET A 470 -4.91 -19.45 15.72
C MET A 470 -3.60 -19.17 14.97
N PHE A 471 -3.24 -17.90 14.84
CA PHE A 471 -1.96 -17.48 14.25
C PHE A 471 -0.75 -18.09 14.97
N TRP A 472 -0.75 -18.09 16.30
CA TRP A 472 0.30 -18.72 17.09
C TRP A 472 0.40 -20.22 16.84
N ASP A 473 -0.72 -20.95 16.93
CA ASP A 473 -0.74 -22.41 16.71
C ASP A 473 -0.27 -22.77 15.29
N TYR A 474 -0.67 -21.97 14.32
CA TYR A 474 -0.28 -22.11 12.92
C TYR A 474 1.21 -21.89 12.72
N LEU A 475 1.77 -20.81 13.26
CA LEU A 475 3.20 -20.49 13.19
C LEU A 475 4.05 -21.63 13.80
N ILE A 476 3.65 -22.13 14.97
CA ILE A 476 4.36 -23.23 15.64
C ILE A 476 4.31 -24.53 14.81
N ASP A 477 3.17 -24.85 14.21
CA ASP A 477 3.04 -26.08 13.41
C ASP A 477 3.83 -25.97 12.09
N ILE A 478 3.87 -24.80 11.44
CA ILE A 478 4.74 -24.55 10.28
C ILE A 478 6.21 -24.76 10.64
N LEU A 479 6.67 -24.23 11.77
CA LEU A 479 8.06 -24.41 12.21
C LEU A 479 8.41 -25.87 12.43
N LYS A 480 7.51 -26.66 13.02
CA LYS A 480 7.69 -28.11 13.20
C LYS A 480 7.77 -28.87 11.88
N ARG A 481 7.03 -28.46 10.87
CA ARG A 481 6.96 -29.08 9.55
C ARG A 481 7.98 -28.55 8.55
N THR A 482 8.76 -27.54 8.92
CA THR A 482 9.76 -26.93 8.02
C THR A 482 10.52 -28.01 7.23
N PRO A 483 10.69 -27.86 5.90
CA PRO A 483 11.36 -28.84 5.05
C PRO A 483 12.81 -29.15 5.45
N LEU A 484 13.31 -30.32 5.06
CA LEU A 484 14.72 -30.67 5.23
C LEU A 484 15.60 -29.90 4.25
N LYS A 485 16.88 -29.73 4.62
CA LYS A 485 17.92 -29.12 3.76
C LYS A 485 18.17 -29.95 2.53
#